data_94b3cdd93f9882bacb22959a6a9c710d
#
_entry.id   94b3cdd93f9882bacb22959a6a9c710d
#
_cell.length_a   1.000
_cell.length_b   1.000
_cell.length_c   1.000
_cell.angle_alpha   90.00
_cell.angle_beta   90.00
_cell.angle_gamma   90.00
#
_symmetry.space_group_name_H-M   'P 1'
#
loop_
_entity.id
_entity.type
_entity.pdbx_description
1 polymer ?
#
loop_
_entity_poly.entity_id
_entity_poly.type
_entity_poly.pdbx_seq_one_letter_code
_entity_poly.pdbx_strand_id
1 'polypeptide(L)'
;MKKIYALLFAAISAFSATAAVWDGTSTAITAGSGTESDPYLIETPQHMAWFAEQVNAGNTFENQYFKLTDNLELGKSVNLTFPMIGKFDTYTDGSTQEEVDNSIAFLGIFDGDFHMIDDFKVEYFDEELGGTGLFAVTRSTTIIKNLILGENSVVNGELVCGAMVGQMLGGTILNCENRASVNGNMFTGGIVGCMEGGLVEGCINKGIIVGATEVGGIVGQGAYDGLVKACINTAPVTAIGFGGAGIAGALYDTFSLSNCYSIGAVTGQENPYMGKPHAIVSDSGFNNKVTNCYYVLDLCGYSDSKATAKTADEMKAADILPLLNNDIYEATFVADSESKNGGFPALAWQYDPRYGSVREVAVDDLHIAVCGNSIIADEDMMVFNLSGQTLAMGREVNLAKGCYLVRTAKGVTKVVIR
;
A
#
# COMPACT_ATOMS: atom_id res chain seq x y z
N MET A 1 -46.42 41.88 -30.09
CA MET A 1 -45.03 41.47 -30.42
C MET A 1 -44.52 40.51 -29.33
N LYS A 2 -44.62 39.21 -29.58
CA LYS A 2 -44.13 38.19 -28.64
C LYS A 2 -42.69 37.85 -29.04
N LYS A 3 -41.74 38.13 -28.15
CA LYS A 3 -40.33 37.73 -28.30
C LYS A 3 -40.19 36.26 -27.92
N ILE A 4 -39.84 35.42 -28.89
CA ILE A 4 -39.46 34.03 -28.71
C ILE A 4 -37.99 34.04 -28.39
N TYR A 5 -37.63 33.59 -27.16
CA TYR A 5 -36.25 33.28 -26.79
C TYR A 5 -35.98 31.83 -27.17
N ALA A 6 -35.15 31.60 -28.18
CA ALA A 6 -34.60 30.29 -28.48
C ALA A 6 -33.48 29.98 -27.48
N LEU A 7 -33.71 29.00 -26.61
CA LEU A 7 -32.64 28.39 -25.79
C LEU A 7 -31.84 27.47 -26.71
N LEU A 8 -30.61 27.88 -26.96
CA LEU A 8 -29.61 27.00 -27.57
C LEU A 8 -29.07 26.06 -26.49
N PHE A 9 -29.54 24.81 -26.46
CA PHE A 9 -28.91 23.76 -25.70
C PHE A 9 -27.66 23.31 -26.46
N ALA A 10 -26.49 23.76 -26.03
CA ALA A 10 -25.23 23.13 -26.42
C ALA A 10 -25.15 21.79 -25.69
N ALA A 11 -25.40 20.70 -26.39
CA ALA A 11 -25.07 19.38 -25.92
C ALA A 11 -23.53 19.28 -25.87
N ILE A 12 -22.98 19.44 -24.69
CA ILE A 12 -21.59 19.00 -24.40
C ILE A 12 -21.67 17.48 -24.40
N SER A 13 -21.33 16.86 -25.53
CA SER A 13 -20.98 15.46 -25.57
C SER A 13 -19.69 15.33 -24.74
N ALA A 14 -19.82 14.86 -23.51
CA ALA A 14 -18.68 14.32 -22.78
C ALA A 14 -18.18 13.12 -23.61
N PHE A 15 -17.15 13.34 -24.40
CA PHE A 15 -16.32 12.25 -24.88
C PHE A 15 -15.69 11.65 -23.62
N SER A 16 -16.17 10.49 -23.18
CA SER A 16 -15.38 9.60 -22.35
C SER A 16 -14.20 9.19 -23.21
N ALA A 17 -13.08 9.88 -23.07
CA ALA A 17 -11.82 9.39 -23.62
C ALA A 17 -11.60 8.03 -22.92
N THR A 18 -11.67 6.95 -23.68
CA THR A 18 -11.16 5.66 -23.20
C THR A 18 -9.69 5.86 -22.89
N ALA A 19 -9.24 5.43 -21.71
CA ALA A 19 -7.84 5.50 -21.35
C ALA A 19 -7.01 4.88 -22.50
N ALA A 20 -5.93 5.55 -22.89
CA ALA A 20 -5.06 5.02 -23.93
C ALA A 20 -4.39 3.76 -23.39
N VAL A 21 -4.49 2.65 -24.13
CA VAL A 21 -3.80 1.40 -23.77
C VAL A 21 -2.33 1.52 -24.16
N TRP A 22 -1.43 1.02 -23.30
CA TRP A 22 0.01 0.98 -23.60
C TRP A 22 0.28 0.15 -24.86
N ASP A 23 1.10 0.71 -25.73
CA ASP A 23 1.47 0.17 -27.04
C ASP A 23 2.89 -0.44 -27.08
N GLY A 24 3.55 -0.56 -25.93
CA GLY A 24 4.90 -1.06 -25.82
C GLY A 24 6.00 0.01 -25.99
N THR A 25 5.62 1.26 -26.21
CA THR A 25 6.58 2.38 -26.33
C THR A 25 6.71 3.17 -25.03
N SER A 26 7.77 3.97 -24.92
CA SER A 26 7.98 4.90 -23.81
C SER A 26 8.11 6.33 -24.31
N THR A 27 7.70 7.29 -23.49
CA THR A 27 7.80 8.73 -23.75
C THR A 27 8.26 9.44 -22.51
N ALA A 28 9.30 10.27 -22.63
CA ALA A 28 9.86 10.99 -21.49
C ALA A 28 8.83 11.93 -20.85
N ILE A 29 8.78 11.95 -19.52
CA ILE A 29 8.01 12.93 -18.76
C ILE A 29 8.66 14.29 -18.92
N THR A 30 7.87 15.29 -19.31
CA THR A 30 8.33 16.68 -19.50
C THR A 30 7.63 17.66 -18.57
N ALA A 31 6.56 17.23 -17.89
CA ALA A 31 5.79 18.05 -16.96
C ALA A 31 6.26 17.81 -15.52
N GLY A 32 6.46 18.90 -14.79
CA GLY A 32 6.95 18.89 -13.41
C GLY A 32 8.49 18.92 -13.32
N SER A 33 8.96 19.23 -12.10
CA SER A 33 10.40 19.30 -11.76
C SER A 33 10.83 18.22 -10.77
N GLY A 34 9.91 17.34 -10.37
CA GLY A 34 10.16 16.27 -9.40
C GLY A 34 10.22 16.73 -7.95
N THR A 35 9.78 17.95 -7.65
CA THR A 35 9.65 18.44 -6.27
C THR A 35 8.26 18.12 -5.71
N GLU A 36 8.07 18.22 -4.42
CA GLU A 36 6.77 18.00 -3.77
C GLU A 36 5.67 18.92 -4.30
N SER A 37 6.00 20.20 -4.51
CA SER A 37 5.05 21.20 -5.03
C SER A 37 4.89 21.17 -6.55
N ASP A 38 5.78 20.48 -7.27
CA ASP A 38 5.79 20.36 -8.73
C ASP A 38 6.30 18.95 -9.12
N PRO A 39 5.52 17.88 -8.85
CA PRO A 39 5.92 16.50 -9.12
C PRO A 39 6.02 16.23 -10.62
N TYR A 40 6.82 15.23 -11.00
CA TYR A 40 6.76 14.68 -12.35
C TYR A 40 5.37 14.08 -12.60
N LEU A 41 4.70 14.48 -13.70
CA LEU A 41 3.34 14.06 -13.99
C LEU A 41 3.32 12.85 -14.94
N ILE A 42 2.77 11.75 -14.45
CA ILE A 42 2.53 10.54 -15.25
C ILE A 42 1.10 10.64 -15.80
N GLU A 43 0.97 11.05 -17.05
CA GLU A 43 -0.30 11.35 -17.72
C GLU A 43 -0.73 10.23 -18.68
N THR A 44 0.21 9.38 -19.08
CA THR A 44 0.00 8.34 -20.10
C THR A 44 0.69 7.03 -19.73
N PRO A 45 0.25 5.89 -20.29
CA PRO A 45 0.96 4.62 -20.14
C PRO A 45 2.42 4.66 -20.62
N GLN A 46 2.72 5.47 -21.64
CA GLN A 46 4.08 5.66 -22.15
C GLN A 46 4.97 6.43 -21.16
N HIS A 47 4.41 7.39 -20.38
CA HIS A 47 5.13 8.04 -19.27
C HIS A 47 5.45 7.03 -18.15
N MET A 48 4.50 6.13 -17.84
CA MET A 48 4.73 5.06 -16.86
C MET A 48 5.81 4.08 -17.32
N ALA A 49 5.84 3.74 -18.61
CA ALA A 49 6.88 2.90 -19.19
C ALA A 49 8.26 3.60 -19.14
N TRP A 50 8.33 4.89 -19.47
CA TRP A 50 9.56 5.67 -19.34
C TRP A 50 10.06 5.72 -17.89
N PHE A 51 9.16 5.92 -16.93
CA PHE A 51 9.50 5.89 -15.50
C PHE A 51 10.15 4.54 -15.13
N ALA A 52 9.52 3.42 -15.53
CA ALA A 52 10.07 2.09 -15.29
C ALA A 52 11.45 1.90 -15.95
N GLU A 53 11.62 2.33 -17.21
CA GLU A 53 12.90 2.27 -17.91
C GLU A 53 13.99 3.07 -17.20
N GLN A 54 13.68 4.29 -16.72
CA GLN A 54 14.65 5.12 -16.02
C GLN A 54 15.08 4.48 -14.69
N VAL A 55 14.12 3.97 -13.89
CA VAL A 55 14.48 3.25 -12.65
C VAL A 55 15.34 2.04 -12.97
N ASN A 56 14.96 1.23 -13.96
CA ASN A 56 15.68 0.02 -14.35
C ASN A 56 17.08 0.32 -14.94
N ALA A 57 17.29 1.53 -15.44
CA ALA A 57 18.62 2.03 -15.86
C ALA A 57 19.48 2.55 -14.68
N GLY A 58 18.97 2.50 -13.44
CA GLY A 58 19.68 2.91 -12.23
C GLY A 58 19.38 4.33 -11.74
N ASN A 59 18.43 5.05 -12.36
CA ASN A 59 17.98 6.34 -11.84
C ASN A 59 17.04 6.11 -10.65
N THR A 60 17.53 6.27 -9.44
CA THR A 60 16.77 5.97 -8.21
C THR A 60 15.69 6.99 -7.89
N PHE A 61 15.77 8.20 -8.42
CA PHE A 61 14.88 9.34 -8.14
C PHE A 61 14.71 9.63 -6.65
N GLU A 62 15.79 9.50 -5.89
CA GLU A 62 15.75 9.71 -4.43
C GLU A 62 15.24 11.12 -4.10
N ASN A 63 14.26 11.19 -3.17
CA ASN A 63 13.56 12.41 -2.77
C ASN A 63 12.82 13.14 -3.91
N GLN A 64 12.57 12.50 -5.04
CA GLN A 64 11.77 13.07 -6.13
C GLN A 64 10.35 12.52 -6.10
N TYR A 65 9.41 13.33 -6.57
CA TYR A 65 7.98 13.09 -6.52
C TYR A 65 7.44 12.80 -7.92
N PHE A 66 6.69 11.72 -8.02
CA PHE A 66 5.92 11.33 -9.20
C PHE A 66 4.45 11.27 -8.83
N LYS A 67 3.59 11.73 -9.73
CA LYS A 67 2.15 11.76 -9.51
C LYS A 67 1.39 11.29 -10.76
N LEU A 68 0.45 10.35 -10.57
CA LEU A 68 -0.53 10.03 -11.61
C LEU A 68 -1.54 11.18 -11.74
N THR A 69 -1.95 11.45 -12.96
CA THR A 69 -2.98 12.47 -13.26
C THR A 69 -4.20 11.89 -13.97
N ASP A 70 -4.14 10.62 -14.36
CA ASP A 70 -5.22 9.88 -14.99
C ASP A 70 -5.10 8.38 -14.72
N ASN A 71 -6.15 7.63 -15.04
CA ASN A 71 -6.12 6.18 -15.04
C ASN A 71 -5.30 5.66 -16.22
N LEU A 72 -4.53 4.58 -15.99
CA LEU A 72 -3.65 4.01 -17.01
C LEU A 72 -4.03 2.56 -17.30
N GLU A 73 -3.96 2.16 -18.58
CA GLU A 73 -4.09 0.76 -19.02
C GLU A 73 -2.75 0.29 -19.61
N LEU A 74 -2.13 -0.74 -19.00
CA LEU A 74 -0.75 -1.15 -19.33
C LEU A 74 -0.68 -2.39 -20.26
N GLY A 75 -1.71 -2.61 -21.08
CA GLY A 75 -1.63 -3.40 -22.29
C GLY A 75 -1.65 -4.92 -22.16
N LYS A 76 -2.08 -5.49 -21.01
CA LYS A 76 -2.28 -6.95 -20.91
C LYS A 76 -3.32 -7.45 -21.93
N SER A 77 -4.38 -6.68 -22.17
CA SER A 77 -5.45 -7.02 -23.13
C SER A 77 -4.94 -7.13 -24.57
N VAL A 78 -3.85 -6.47 -24.90
CA VAL A 78 -3.15 -6.56 -26.19
C VAL A 78 -1.88 -7.43 -26.11
N ASN A 79 -1.80 -8.28 -25.08
CA ASN A 79 -0.75 -9.26 -24.85
C ASN A 79 0.65 -8.67 -24.61
N LEU A 80 0.72 -7.49 -23.99
CA LEU A 80 1.97 -6.91 -23.51
C LEU A 80 2.22 -7.30 -22.06
N THR A 81 3.50 -7.43 -21.69
CA THR A 81 3.96 -7.61 -20.32
C THR A 81 4.66 -6.31 -19.92
N PHE A 82 4.16 -5.66 -18.87
CA PHE A 82 4.74 -4.43 -18.38
C PHE A 82 6.00 -4.74 -17.57
N PRO A 83 7.13 -4.02 -17.79
CA PRO A 83 8.35 -4.25 -17.03
C PRO A 83 8.15 -3.85 -15.57
N MET A 84 8.61 -4.68 -14.65
CA MET A 84 8.68 -4.29 -13.23
C MET A 84 9.51 -3.03 -13.06
N ILE A 85 9.17 -2.23 -12.06
CA ILE A 85 9.93 -1.04 -11.68
C ILE A 85 10.98 -1.47 -10.65
N GLY A 86 12.25 -1.42 -11.07
CA GLY A 86 13.37 -1.89 -10.28
C GLY A 86 13.65 -3.40 -10.44
N LYS A 87 14.61 -3.88 -9.67
CA LYS A 87 15.05 -5.28 -9.61
C LYS A 87 15.49 -5.61 -8.19
N PHE A 88 15.04 -6.72 -7.65
CA PHE A 88 15.63 -7.30 -6.43
C PHE A 88 16.69 -8.32 -6.84
N ASP A 89 17.92 -8.15 -6.37
CA ASP A 89 19.06 -8.97 -6.76
C ASP A 89 20.09 -8.99 -5.63
N THR A 90 19.98 -10.01 -4.78
CA THR A 90 20.94 -10.25 -3.69
C THR A 90 21.49 -11.67 -3.81
N TYR A 91 22.77 -11.85 -3.54
CA TYR A 91 23.40 -13.17 -3.48
C TYR A 91 24.55 -13.20 -2.47
N THR A 92 24.90 -14.38 -1.99
CA THR A 92 26.08 -14.58 -1.16
C THR A 92 27.28 -14.90 -2.05
N ASP A 93 28.33 -14.08 -2.02
CA ASP A 93 29.59 -14.37 -2.72
C ASP A 93 30.22 -15.65 -2.19
N GLY A 94 30.36 -16.64 -3.03
CA GLY A 94 30.88 -17.96 -2.63
C GLY A 94 32.32 -17.94 -2.14
N SER A 95 33.12 -16.90 -2.47
CA SER A 95 34.52 -16.76 -2.09
C SER A 95 34.71 -15.99 -0.78
N THR A 96 33.90 -14.93 -0.56
CA THR A 96 34.01 -14.05 0.61
C THR A 96 33.00 -14.39 1.69
N GLN A 97 31.93 -15.11 1.36
CA GLN A 97 30.77 -15.37 2.21
C GLN A 97 30.03 -14.08 2.62
N GLU A 98 30.23 -13.01 1.85
CA GLU A 98 29.54 -11.74 2.05
C GLU A 98 28.28 -11.67 1.18
N GLU A 99 27.24 -11.03 1.69
CA GLU A 99 26.03 -10.72 0.92
C GLU A 99 26.32 -9.55 -0.02
N VAL A 100 26.03 -9.75 -1.29
CA VAL A 100 26.14 -8.73 -2.34
C VAL A 100 24.73 -8.31 -2.74
N ASP A 101 24.47 -7.02 -2.65
CA ASP A 101 23.18 -6.42 -3.02
C ASP A 101 23.34 -5.57 -4.30
N ASN A 102 22.84 -6.10 -5.40
CA ASN A 102 22.79 -5.44 -6.71
C ASN A 102 21.39 -4.93 -7.06
N SER A 103 20.50 -4.86 -6.09
CA SER A 103 19.11 -4.45 -6.30
C SER A 103 19.02 -3.01 -6.81
N ILE A 104 18.11 -2.80 -7.74
CA ILE A 104 17.77 -1.50 -8.29
C ILE A 104 16.41 -1.11 -7.75
N ALA A 105 16.32 -0.03 -6.97
CA ALA A 105 15.09 0.42 -6.33
C ALA A 105 14.73 1.85 -6.74
N PHE A 106 13.43 2.11 -6.85
CA PHE A 106 12.91 3.47 -6.79
C PHE A 106 13.01 3.99 -5.36
N LEU A 107 13.60 5.16 -5.13
CA LEU A 107 13.82 5.74 -3.80
C LEU A 107 13.03 7.03 -3.55
N GLY A 108 12.13 7.38 -4.46
CA GLY A 108 11.30 8.58 -4.40
C GLY A 108 9.90 8.34 -3.83
N ILE A 109 9.02 9.29 -4.12
CA ILE A 109 7.62 9.27 -3.74
C ILE A 109 6.75 9.06 -4.98
N PHE A 110 5.96 8.00 -5.01
CA PHE A 110 4.98 7.70 -6.04
C PHE A 110 3.57 7.92 -5.49
N ASP A 111 2.89 8.94 -5.97
CA ASP A 111 1.52 9.28 -5.59
C ASP A 111 0.55 8.91 -6.71
N GLY A 112 -0.27 7.91 -6.48
CA GLY A 112 -1.33 7.51 -7.41
C GLY A 112 -2.48 8.51 -7.48
N ASP A 113 -2.58 9.46 -6.54
CA ASP A 113 -3.68 10.44 -6.44
C ASP A 113 -5.08 9.80 -6.55
N PHE A 114 -5.20 8.53 -6.14
CA PHE A 114 -6.36 7.63 -6.27
C PHE A 114 -6.75 7.29 -7.70
N HIS A 115 -5.88 7.54 -8.68
CA HIS A 115 -6.01 6.98 -10.01
C HIS A 115 -5.66 5.49 -10.03
N MET A 116 -6.17 4.82 -11.04
CA MET A 116 -6.03 3.39 -11.21
C MET A 116 -5.00 3.06 -12.31
N ILE A 117 -4.13 2.11 -12.01
CA ILE A 117 -3.33 1.40 -13.02
C ILE A 117 -4.00 0.06 -13.24
N ASP A 118 -4.50 -0.19 -14.44
CA ASP A 118 -5.21 -1.43 -14.79
C ASP A 118 -4.65 -2.07 -16.08
N ASP A 119 -5.21 -3.22 -16.42
CA ASP A 119 -4.84 -3.98 -17.62
C ASP A 119 -3.33 -4.23 -17.75
N PHE A 120 -2.64 -4.43 -16.62
CA PHE A 120 -1.22 -4.78 -16.63
C PHE A 120 -1.01 -6.27 -16.37
N LYS A 121 0.08 -6.75 -16.93
CA LYS A 121 0.65 -8.05 -16.63
C LYS A 121 2.12 -7.85 -16.25
N VAL A 122 2.49 -8.26 -15.05
CA VAL A 122 3.87 -8.39 -14.59
C VAL A 122 4.17 -9.85 -14.41
N GLU A 123 5.25 -10.32 -15.01
CA GLU A 123 5.67 -11.74 -14.94
C GLU A 123 7.18 -11.82 -14.70
N TYR A 124 7.58 -12.58 -13.69
CA TYR A 124 8.97 -12.87 -13.41
C TYR A 124 9.11 -14.27 -12.81
N PHE A 125 9.81 -15.16 -13.53
CA PHE A 125 9.98 -16.57 -13.20
C PHE A 125 11.48 -16.92 -13.10
N ASP A 126 12.24 -16.16 -12.35
CA ASP A 126 13.61 -16.52 -12.03
C ASP A 126 13.64 -17.31 -10.71
N GLU A 127 14.34 -18.43 -10.69
CA GLU A 127 14.47 -19.28 -9.50
C GLU A 127 15.37 -18.66 -8.42
N GLU A 128 16.08 -17.59 -8.73
CA GLU A 128 16.95 -16.87 -7.81
C GLU A 128 16.24 -15.62 -7.26
N LEU A 129 15.53 -15.74 -6.12
CA LEU A 129 15.08 -14.71 -5.17
C LEU A 129 14.58 -13.36 -5.76
N GLY A 130 13.87 -13.35 -6.87
CA GLY A 130 13.30 -12.13 -7.43
C GLY A 130 12.03 -11.68 -6.72
N GLY A 131 11.97 -10.41 -6.30
CA GLY A 131 10.72 -9.78 -5.86
C GLY A 131 9.85 -9.42 -7.06
N THR A 132 8.66 -9.99 -7.18
CA THR A 132 7.73 -9.73 -8.29
C THR A 132 6.58 -8.85 -7.82
N GLY A 133 6.39 -7.70 -8.48
CA GLY A 133 5.33 -6.74 -8.21
C GLY A 133 5.37 -5.61 -9.24
N LEU A 134 4.45 -4.65 -9.15
CA LEU A 134 4.59 -3.43 -9.95
C LEU A 134 5.94 -2.75 -9.66
N PHE A 135 6.32 -2.71 -8.38
CA PHE A 135 7.66 -2.40 -7.91
C PHE A 135 8.35 -3.67 -7.43
N ALA A 136 9.53 -3.98 -7.94
CA ALA A 136 10.26 -5.19 -7.56
C ALA A 136 10.75 -5.11 -6.11
N VAL A 137 11.31 -3.97 -5.71
CA VAL A 137 11.89 -3.74 -4.38
C VAL A 137 11.70 -2.29 -3.92
N THR A 138 11.51 -2.10 -2.61
CA THR A 138 11.50 -0.80 -1.95
C THR A 138 12.54 -0.69 -0.85
N ARG A 139 12.93 0.53 -0.53
CA ARG A 139 13.90 0.90 0.51
C ARG A 139 13.32 1.95 1.45
N SER A 140 14.06 2.30 2.49
CA SER A 140 13.60 3.18 3.58
C SER A 140 13.04 4.55 3.15
N THR A 141 13.49 5.10 2.02
CA THR A 141 13.03 6.40 1.50
C THR A 141 11.85 6.29 0.54
N THR A 142 11.54 5.09 0.05
CA THR A 142 10.45 4.86 -0.90
C THR A 142 9.09 5.11 -0.24
N ILE A 143 8.24 5.89 -0.89
CA ILE A 143 6.82 6.05 -0.51
C ILE A 143 5.95 5.74 -1.72
N ILE A 144 5.05 4.79 -1.59
CA ILE A 144 3.99 4.50 -2.56
C ILE A 144 2.67 4.81 -1.87
N LYS A 145 1.88 5.71 -2.43
CA LYS A 145 0.63 6.12 -1.77
C LYS A 145 -0.50 6.35 -2.76
N ASN A 146 -1.74 6.21 -2.26
CA ASN A 146 -2.96 6.57 -2.98
C ASN A 146 -3.07 5.88 -4.35
N LEU A 147 -2.55 4.66 -4.50
CA LEU A 147 -2.51 3.93 -5.76
C LEU A 147 -3.56 2.82 -5.76
N ILE A 148 -4.32 2.71 -6.85
CA ILE A 148 -5.27 1.64 -7.08
C ILE A 148 -4.74 0.75 -8.21
N LEU A 149 -4.62 -0.54 -7.97
CA LEU A 149 -4.34 -1.54 -9.01
C LEU A 149 -5.65 -2.20 -9.44
N GLY A 150 -5.93 -2.21 -10.74
CA GLY A 150 -7.20 -2.60 -11.32
C GLY A 150 -7.39 -4.12 -11.44
N GLU A 151 -8.65 -4.52 -11.55
CA GLU A 151 -9.09 -5.93 -11.54
C GLU A 151 -8.74 -6.72 -12.81
N ASN A 152 -8.47 -6.03 -13.92
CA ASN A 152 -8.05 -6.66 -15.16
C ASN A 152 -6.54 -7.01 -15.16
N SER A 153 -5.84 -6.75 -14.08
CA SER A 153 -4.40 -6.89 -13.96
C SER A 153 -3.99 -8.19 -13.29
N VAL A 154 -2.76 -8.63 -13.54
CA VAL A 154 -2.19 -9.84 -12.94
C VAL A 154 -0.70 -9.69 -12.66
N VAL A 155 -0.28 -10.22 -11.52
CA VAL A 155 1.12 -10.41 -11.14
C VAL A 155 1.38 -11.91 -11.01
N ASN A 156 2.33 -12.43 -11.78
CA ASN A 156 2.75 -13.82 -11.77
C ASN A 156 4.25 -13.90 -11.44
N GLY A 157 4.62 -14.67 -10.44
CA GLY A 157 6.04 -14.84 -10.08
C GLY A 157 6.33 -16.17 -9.42
N GLU A 158 7.62 -16.51 -9.30
CA GLU A 158 8.05 -17.79 -8.76
C GLU A 158 8.14 -17.75 -7.21
N LEU A 159 8.91 -16.86 -6.64
CA LEU A 159 9.21 -16.93 -5.20
C LEU A 159 8.46 -15.87 -4.38
N VAL A 160 8.75 -14.62 -4.57
CA VAL A 160 8.24 -13.51 -3.76
C VAL A 160 7.33 -12.64 -4.61
N CYS A 161 6.04 -12.63 -4.31
CA CYS A 161 5.04 -11.95 -5.13
C CYS A 161 4.14 -11.04 -4.31
N GLY A 162 4.04 -9.77 -4.70
CA GLY A 162 3.06 -8.83 -4.18
C GLY A 162 2.50 -7.96 -5.29
N ALA A 163 1.25 -7.55 -5.23
CA ALA A 163 0.68 -6.76 -6.31
C ALA A 163 1.42 -5.43 -6.51
N MET A 164 1.72 -4.74 -5.41
CA MET A 164 2.42 -3.46 -5.45
C MET A 164 3.92 -3.62 -5.34
N VAL A 165 4.38 -4.40 -4.36
CA VAL A 165 5.81 -4.59 -4.08
C VAL A 165 6.11 -6.06 -3.89
N GLY A 166 7.10 -6.57 -4.61
CA GLY A 166 7.63 -7.91 -4.37
C GLY A 166 8.36 -7.97 -3.04
N GLN A 167 9.52 -7.34 -2.94
CA GLN A 167 10.36 -7.30 -1.75
C GLN A 167 10.39 -5.91 -1.12
N MET A 168 9.95 -5.78 0.12
CA MET A 168 9.97 -4.52 0.86
C MET A 168 11.05 -4.56 1.95
N LEU A 169 12.19 -3.92 1.69
CA LEU A 169 13.31 -3.77 2.64
C LEU A 169 13.21 -2.46 3.43
N GLY A 170 12.04 -1.89 3.53
CA GLY A 170 11.70 -0.63 4.16
C GLY A 170 10.85 0.27 3.26
N GLY A 171 10.58 1.48 3.73
CA GLY A 171 9.70 2.45 3.05
C GLY A 171 8.26 2.41 3.55
N THR A 172 7.36 3.04 2.82
CA THR A 172 5.96 3.19 3.21
C THR A 172 5.02 2.93 2.04
N ILE A 173 4.01 2.10 2.25
CA ILE A 173 2.86 1.94 1.36
C ILE A 173 1.63 2.44 2.11
N LEU A 174 0.96 3.46 1.58
CA LEU A 174 -0.10 4.17 2.28
C LEU A 174 -1.35 4.33 1.41
N ASN A 175 -2.53 3.96 1.95
CA ASN A 175 -3.84 4.19 1.32
C ASN A 175 -3.93 3.63 -0.11
N CYS A 176 -3.44 2.43 -0.31
CA CYS A 176 -3.43 1.76 -1.60
C CYS A 176 -4.49 0.65 -1.66
N GLU A 177 -4.99 0.39 -2.86
CA GLU A 177 -5.95 -0.69 -3.11
C GLU A 177 -5.42 -1.64 -4.18
N ASN A 178 -5.44 -2.93 -3.89
CA ASN A 178 -5.20 -3.97 -4.88
C ASN A 178 -6.50 -4.66 -5.29
N ARG A 179 -6.78 -4.72 -6.59
CA ARG A 179 -7.80 -5.56 -7.20
C ARG A 179 -7.20 -6.58 -8.16
N ALA A 180 -5.91 -6.44 -8.50
CA ALA A 180 -5.21 -7.37 -9.38
C ALA A 180 -5.09 -8.75 -8.74
N SER A 181 -5.11 -9.79 -9.57
CA SER A 181 -4.80 -11.14 -9.14
C SER A 181 -3.29 -11.32 -8.94
N VAL A 182 -2.90 -12.00 -7.86
CA VAL A 182 -1.50 -12.32 -7.58
C VAL A 182 -1.35 -13.84 -7.52
N ASN A 183 -0.46 -14.37 -8.33
CA ASN A 183 -0.12 -15.78 -8.38
C ASN A 183 1.38 -15.93 -8.11
N GLY A 184 1.72 -16.54 -6.99
CA GLY A 184 3.11 -16.78 -6.57
C GLY A 184 3.33 -18.19 -6.11
N ASN A 185 4.53 -18.48 -5.65
CA ASN A 185 4.87 -19.79 -5.08
C ASN A 185 5.13 -19.66 -3.56
N MET A 186 6.14 -18.91 -3.11
CA MET A 186 6.47 -18.86 -1.68
C MET A 186 5.76 -17.70 -0.98
N PHE A 187 6.38 -16.55 -0.88
CA PHE A 187 5.88 -15.41 -0.11
C PHE A 187 4.94 -14.59 -0.99
N THR A 188 3.64 -14.85 -0.88
CA THR A 188 2.66 -14.25 -1.78
C THR A 188 1.70 -13.37 -1.00
N GLY A 189 1.66 -12.07 -1.31
CA GLY A 189 0.80 -11.11 -0.63
C GLY A 189 -0.02 -10.25 -1.59
N GLY A 190 -1.18 -9.79 -1.13
CA GLY A 190 -2.05 -8.91 -1.92
C GLY A 190 -1.48 -7.52 -2.14
N ILE A 191 -0.61 -7.06 -1.25
CA ILE A 191 0.09 -5.77 -1.35
C ILE A 191 1.60 -6.01 -1.46
N VAL A 192 2.18 -6.75 -0.52
CA VAL A 192 3.63 -7.02 -0.44
C VAL A 192 3.89 -8.51 -0.37
N GLY A 193 4.83 -9.02 -1.15
CA GLY A 193 5.26 -10.42 -1.08
C GLY A 193 6.03 -10.72 0.20
N CYS A 194 7.20 -10.14 0.37
CA CYS A 194 8.02 -10.24 1.57
C CYS A 194 8.33 -8.84 2.11
N MET A 195 8.15 -8.65 3.41
CA MET A 195 8.33 -7.37 4.09
C MET A 195 9.34 -7.50 5.23
N GLU A 196 10.51 -6.92 5.04
CA GLU A 196 11.62 -6.88 6.02
C GLU A 196 11.81 -5.49 6.60
N GLY A 197 10.77 -4.96 7.23
CA GLY A 197 10.71 -3.61 7.78
C GLY A 197 9.81 -2.66 6.98
N GLY A 198 9.67 -1.41 7.46
CA GLY A 198 8.81 -0.39 6.86
C GLY A 198 7.36 -0.43 7.32
N LEU A 199 6.49 0.27 6.60
CA LEU A 199 5.09 0.50 6.98
C LEU A 199 4.13 0.22 5.80
N VAL A 200 3.12 -0.62 6.03
CA VAL A 200 1.95 -0.76 5.17
C VAL A 200 0.73 -0.30 5.97
N GLU A 201 0.13 0.82 5.62
CA GLU A 201 -0.97 1.42 6.37
C GLU A 201 -2.15 1.82 5.47
N GLY A 202 -3.36 1.57 5.97
CA GLY A 202 -4.58 2.00 5.28
C GLY A 202 -4.78 1.34 3.92
N CYS A 203 -4.27 0.13 3.71
CA CYS A 203 -4.35 -0.57 2.43
C CYS A 203 -5.48 -1.61 2.43
N ILE A 204 -6.03 -1.86 1.25
CA ILE A 204 -7.07 -2.86 1.07
C ILE A 204 -6.74 -3.81 -0.08
N ASN A 205 -6.90 -5.11 0.17
CA ASN A 205 -6.87 -6.13 -0.88
C ASN A 205 -8.27 -6.58 -1.26
N LYS A 206 -8.58 -6.48 -2.54
CA LYS A 206 -9.79 -6.99 -3.21
C LYS A 206 -9.46 -7.98 -4.34
N GLY A 207 -8.17 -8.18 -4.62
CA GLY A 207 -7.67 -9.10 -5.63
C GLY A 207 -7.51 -10.52 -5.09
N ILE A 208 -7.72 -11.51 -5.95
CA ILE A 208 -7.54 -12.93 -5.60
C ILE A 208 -6.06 -13.25 -5.44
N ILE A 209 -5.70 -13.89 -4.32
CA ILE A 209 -4.32 -14.25 -4.01
C ILE A 209 -4.18 -15.77 -4.01
N VAL A 210 -3.25 -16.28 -4.80
CA VAL A 210 -2.92 -17.70 -4.87
C VAL A 210 -1.40 -17.89 -4.74
N GLY A 211 -0.99 -18.73 -3.82
CA GLY A 211 0.42 -19.10 -3.64
C GLY A 211 0.55 -20.50 -3.07
N ALA A 212 1.78 -21.00 -2.95
CA ALA A 212 2.01 -22.31 -2.35
C ALA A 212 2.22 -22.20 -0.83
N THR A 213 3.08 -21.30 -0.38
CA THR A 213 3.42 -21.17 1.04
C THR A 213 3.47 -19.71 1.47
N GLU A 214 3.14 -19.45 2.75
CA GLU A 214 3.16 -18.12 3.36
C GLU A 214 2.38 -17.09 2.54
N VAL A 215 1.10 -17.38 2.37
CA VAL A 215 0.19 -16.62 1.51
C VAL A 215 -0.71 -15.73 2.37
N GLY A 216 -0.63 -14.42 2.18
CA GLY A 216 -1.43 -13.46 2.94
C GLY A 216 -2.23 -12.51 2.06
N GLY A 217 -3.40 -12.08 2.54
CA GLY A 217 -4.23 -11.11 1.82
C GLY A 217 -3.56 -9.73 1.69
N ILE A 218 -2.64 -9.38 2.59
CA ILE A 218 -1.88 -8.13 2.56
C ILE A 218 -0.39 -8.42 2.36
N VAL A 219 0.21 -9.23 3.23
CA VAL A 219 1.64 -9.55 3.22
C VAL A 219 1.82 -11.07 3.21
N GLY A 220 2.66 -11.59 2.31
CA GLY A 220 3.03 -13.01 2.30
C GLY A 220 3.83 -13.36 3.54
N GLN A 221 5.04 -12.81 3.65
CA GLN A 221 5.91 -12.94 4.81
C GLN A 221 6.25 -11.57 5.39
N GLY A 222 6.20 -11.44 6.71
CA GLY A 222 6.66 -10.27 7.45
C GLY A 222 7.78 -10.63 8.42
N ALA A 223 8.87 -9.86 8.45
CA ALA A 223 9.99 -10.06 9.33
C ALA A 223 10.54 -8.72 9.87
N TYR A 224 11.40 -8.81 10.88
CA TYR A 224 12.04 -7.68 11.55
C TYR A 224 11.02 -6.65 12.10
N ASP A 225 11.33 -5.36 12.09
CA ASP A 225 10.52 -4.29 12.67
C ASP A 225 9.44 -3.74 11.70
N GLY A 226 8.93 -4.57 10.79
CA GLY A 226 7.84 -4.18 9.88
C GLY A 226 6.52 -3.96 10.62
N LEU A 227 5.71 -3.05 10.10
CA LEU A 227 4.38 -2.73 10.64
C LEU A 227 3.32 -2.76 9.53
N VAL A 228 2.31 -3.62 9.70
CA VAL A 228 1.06 -3.56 8.93
C VAL A 228 -0.04 -3.02 9.82
N LYS A 229 -0.68 -1.93 9.42
CA LYS A 229 -1.67 -1.23 10.23
C LYS A 229 -2.88 -0.80 9.42
N ALA A 230 -4.05 -0.90 10.04
CA ALA A 230 -5.32 -0.45 9.46
C ALA A 230 -5.58 -1.00 8.04
N CYS A 231 -5.24 -2.27 7.80
CA CYS A 231 -5.41 -2.90 6.50
C CYS A 231 -6.61 -3.85 6.46
N ILE A 232 -7.17 -4.03 5.27
CA ILE A 232 -8.37 -4.82 5.03
C ILE A 232 -8.09 -5.87 3.95
N ASN A 233 -8.50 -7.12 4.19
CA ASN A 233 -8.64 -8.10 3.13
C ASN A 233 -10.11 -8.53 2.96
N THR A 234 -10.64 -8.35 1.76
CA THR A 234 -11.99 -8.78 1.41
C THR A 234 -12.02 -9.92 0.38
N ALA A 235 -10.87 -10.24 -0.20
CA ALA A 235 -10.75 -11.20 -1.29
C ALA A 235 -10.28 -12.58 -0.83
N PRO A 236 -10.54 -13.62 -1.63
CA PRO A 236 -10.06 -14.96 -1.35
C PRO A 236 -8.52 -15.06 -1.32
N VAL A 237 -8.01 -15.83 -0.36
CA VAL A 237 -6.60 -16.21 -0.23
C VAL A 237 -6.50 -17.72 -0.29
N THR A 238 -5.70 -18.24 -1.22
CA THR A 238 -5.49 -19.68 -1.41
C THR A 238 -4.02 -20.04 -1.23
N ALA A 239 -3.71 -20.84 -0.21
CA ALA A 239 -2.41 -21.44 -0.01
C ALA A 239 -2.47 -22.90 -0.44
N ILE A 240 -1.90 -23.24 -1.59
CA ILE A 240 -1.94 -24.61 -2.14
C ILE A 240 -1.18 -25.58 -1.24
N GLY A 241 -0.10 -25.14 -0.60
CA GLY A 241 0.72 -25.89 0.34
C GLY A 241 0.33 -25.58 1.79
N PHE A 242 0.95 -24.57 2.42
CA PHE A 242 0.72 -24.23 3.83
C PHE A 242 0.89 -22.74 4.09
N GLY A 243 0.51 -22.28 5.30
CA GLY A 243 0.74 -20.90 5.74
C GLY A 243 -0.18 -19.88 5.07
N GLY A 244 -1.44 -20.23 4.83
CA GLY A 244 -2.45 -19.32 4.27
C GLY A 244 -3.13 -18.49 5.35
N ALA A 245 -3.30 -17.17 5.14
CA ALA A 245 -4.01 -16.32 6.09
C ALA A 245 -4.66 -15.09 5.45
N GLY A 246 -5.69 -14.56 6.10
CA GLY A 246 -6.43 -13.43 5.58
C GLY A 246 -5.64 -12.13 5.50
N ILE A 247 -4.61 -11.93 6.34
CA ILE A 247 -3.78 -10.70 6.33
C ILE A 247 -2.31 -11.06 6.07
N ALA A 248 -1.69 -11.91 6.89
CA ALA A 248 -0.26 -12.24 6.75
C ALA A 248 -0.02 -13.74 6.78
N GLY A 249 0.66 -14.26 5.75
CA GLY A 249 0.97 -15.68 5.61
C GLY A 249 1.90 -16.20 6.70
N ALA A 250 2.92 -15.43 7.05
CA ALA A 250 3.75 -15.68 8.22
C ALA A 250 4.32 -14.38 8.80
N LEU A 251 4.59 -14.36 10.10
CA LEU A 251 5.27 -13.26 10.78
C LEU A 251 6.43 -13.79 11.62
N TYR A 252 7.58 -13.15 11.50
CA TYR A 252 8.79 -13.48 12.22
C TYR A 252 9.32 -12.28 13.02
N ASP A 253 10.18 -12.55 13.99
CA ASP A 253 10.88 -11.56 14.81
C ASP A 253 9.96 -10.58 15.55
N THR A 254 10.23 -9.28 15.40
CA THR A 254 9.53 -8.17 16.08
C THR A 254 8.42 -7.54 15.26
N PHE A 255 7.96 -8.19 14.18
CA PHE A 255 6.94 -7.69 13.28
C PHE A 255 5.63 -7.36 14.01
N SER A 256 4.96 -6.29 13.62
CA SER A 256 3.72 -5.82 14.23
C SER A 256 2.57 -5.77 13.22
N LEU A 257 1.41 -6.28 13.63
CA LEU A 257 0.16 -6.22 12.90
C LEU A 257 -0.91 -5.59 13.81
N SER A 258 -1.52 -4.51 13.39
CA SER A 258 -2.52 -3.84 14.22
C SER A 258 -3.71 -3.29 13.42
N ASN A 259 -4.88 -3.27 14.08
CA ASN A 259 -6.08 -2.62 13.55
C ASN A 259 -6.48 -3.12 12.15
N CYS A 260 -6.29 -4.40 11.88
CA CYS A 260 -6.60 -5.01 10.59
C CYS A 260 -7.84 -5.89 10.70
N TYR A 261 -8.53 -6.07 9.59
CA TYR A 261 -9.55 -7.12 9.54
C TYR A 261 -9.58 -7.88 8.22
N SER A 262 -10.07 -9.12 8.28
CA SER A 262 -10.31 -9.95 7.10
C SER A 262 -11.74 -10.50 7.08
N ILE A 263 -12.34 -10.44 5.90
CA ILE A 263 -13.60 -11.10 5.56
C ILE A 263 -13.45 -11.99 4.31
N GLY A 264 -12.24 -12.04 3.75
CA GLY A 264 -11.92 -12.90 2.61
C GLY A 264 -11.83 -14.37 3.02
N ALA A 265 -12.37 -15.24 2.19
CA ALA A 265 -12.26 -16.68 2.40
C ALA A 265 -10.79 -17.11 2.31
N VAL A 266 -10.34 -17.87 3.31
CA VAL A 266 -9.00 -18.49 3.29
C VAL A 266 -9.17 -19.95 2.97
N THR A 267 -8.37 -20.46 2.03
CA THR A 267 -8.34 -21.88 1.68
C THR A 267 -6.90 -22.38 1.67
N GLY A 268 -6.70 -23.63 2.07
CA GLY A 268 -5.37 -24.23 2.09
C GLY A 268 -5.40 -25.61 2.73
N GLN A 269 -4.25 -26.27 2.72
CA GLN A 269 -4.09 -27.59 3.33
C GLN A 269 -3.65 -27.45 4.78
N GLU A 270 -4.17 -28.32 5.64
CA GLU A 270 -3.63 -28.51 6.98
C GLU A 270 -2.36 -29.37 6.90
N ASN A 271 -1.28 -28.87 7.46
CA ASN A 271 -0.01 -29.57 7.52
C ASN A 271 0.33 -29.89 8.98
N PRO A 272 0.63 -31.13 9.35
CA PRO A 272 0.93 -31.49 10.74
C PRO A 272 2.15 -30.77 11.33
N TYR A 273 3.07 -30.29 10.49
CA TYR A 273 4.30 -29.64 10.90
C TYR A 273 4.28 -28.11 10.72
N MET A 274 3.48 -27.60 9.78
CA MET A 274 3.45 -26.21 9.38
C MET A 274 2.12 -25.52 9.72
N GLY A 275 1.22 -26.24 10.41
CA GLY A 275 -0.05 -25.69 10.85
C GLY A 275 -1.17 -25.74 9.78
N LYS A 276 -2.22 -24.99 10.06
CA LYS A 276 -3.42 -24.85 9.23
C LYS A 276 -3.57 -23.41 8.76
N PRO A 277 -4.42 -23.14 7.76
CA PRO A 277 -4.79 -21.78 7.42
C PRO A 277 -5.45 -21.03 8.59
N HIS A 278 -5.31 -19.72 8.62
CA HIS A 278 -5.81 -18.84 9.68
C HIS A 278 -6.58 -17.64 9.10
N ALA A 279 -7.45 -17.05 9.90
CA ALA A 279 -8.25 -15.92 9.46
C ALA A 279 -7.43 -14.61 9.30
N ILE A 280 -6.38 -14.42 10.10
CA ILE A 280 -5.59 -13.18 10.12
C ILE A 280 -4.10 -13.47 9.88
N VAL A 281 -3.49 -14.30 10.70
CA VAL A 281 -2.05 -14.63 10.62
C VAL A 281 -1.88 -16.12 10.73
N SER A 282 -1.20 -16.74 9.76
CA SER A 282 -0.86 -18.15 9.86
C SER A 282 0.18 -18.39 10.96
N ASP A 283 1.27 -19.02 10.72
CA ASP A 283 2.21 -19.19 11.81
C ASP A 283 3.03 -17.92 12.07
N SER A 284 3.55 -17.77 13.27
CA SER A 284 4.27 -16.57 13.66
C SER A 284 5.30 -16.89 14.71
N GLY A 285 6.48 -16.31 14.55
CA GLY A 285 7.56 -16.34 15.50
C GLY A 285 7.19 -15.76 16.88
N PHE A 286 8.09 -15.84 17.82
CA PHE A 286 7.81 -15.63 19.25
C PHE A 286 7.62 -14.17 19.68
N ASN A 287 8.07 -13.17 18.91
CA ASN A 287 8.13 -11.77 19.35
C ASN A 287 7.20 -10.82 18.61
N ASN A 288 6.40 -11.32 17.66
CA ASN A 288 5.48 -10.47 16.92
C ASN A 288 4.27 -10.04 17.75
N LYS A 289 3.72 -8.87 17.42
CA LYS A 289 2.53 -8.32 18.05
C LYS A 289 1.36 -8.30 17.07
N VAL A 290 0.25 -8.93 17.47
CA VAL A 290 -1.02 -8.83 16.76
C VAL A 290 -2.04 -8.19 17.72
N THR A 291 -2.52 -6.99 17.40
CA THR A 291 -3.42 -6.22 18.26
C THR A 291 -4.58 -5.64 17.48
N ASN A 292 -5.75 -5.56 18.10
CA ASN A 292 -6.97 -4.95 17.52
C ASN A 292 -7.31 -5.51 16.12
N CYS A 293 -7.06 -6.80 15.87
CA CYS A 293 -7.37 -7.46 14.61
C CYS A 293 -8.62 -8.30 14.72
N TYR A 294 -9.45 -8.28 13.68
CA TYR A 294 -10.78 -8.88 13.67
C TYR A 294 -11.03 -9.70 12.41
N TYR A 295 -11.91 -10.70 12.50
CA TYR A 295 -12.31 -11.50 11.36
C TYR A 295 -13.73 -12.02 11.50
N VAL A 296 -14.35 -12.35 10.39
CA VAL A 296 -15.66 -13.02 10.37
C VAL A 296 -15.46 -14.50 10.08
N LEU A 297 -15.65 -15.34 11.10
CA LEU A 297 -15.35 -16.78 11.03
C LEU A 297 -16.09 -17.48 9.88
N ASP A 298 -17.36 -17.18 9.70
CA ASP A 298 -18.21 -17.82 8.67
C ASP A 298 -17.78 -17.45 7.24
N LEU A 299 -17.09 -16.33 7.07
CA LEU A 299 -16.56 -15.86 5.78
C LEU A 299 -15.11 -16.34 5.54
N CYS A 300 -14.28 -16.25 6.56
CA CYS A 300 -12.86 -16.65 6.46
C CYS A 300 -12.67 -18.17 6.42
N GLY A 301 -13.57 -18.94 7.08
CA GLY A 301 -13.52 -20.40 7.11
C GLY A 301 -12.57 -21.00 8.17
N TYR A 302 -11.65 -20.22 8.72
CA TYR A 302 -10.69 -20.64 9.75
C TYR A 302 -10.69 -19.68 10.93
N SER A 303 -10.40 -20.21 12.12
CA SER A 303 -10.20 -19.42 13.33
C SER A 303 -8.78 -18.92 13.45
N ASP A 304 -8.60 -17.87 14.26
CA ASP A 304 -7.28 -17.34 14.62
C ASP A 304 -7.25 -17.03 16.11
N SER A 305 -6.25 -17.53 16.82
CA SER A 305 -6.11 -17.33 18.28
C SER A 305 -5.49 -15.97 18.64
N LYS A 306 -4.91 -15.26 17.68
CA LYS A 306 -4.26 -13.95 17.85
C LYS A 306 -5.19 -12.77 17.54
N ALA A 307 -6.37 -13.06 16.98
CA ALA A 307 -7.34 -12.06 16.57
C ALA A 307 -8.74 -12.38 17.15
N THR A 308 -9.64 -11.42 17.06
CA THR A 308 -10.98 -11.55 17.63
C THR A 308 -12.00 -11.91 16.55
N ALA A 309 -12.64 -13.06 16.72
CA ALA A 309 -13.77 -13.45 15.87
C ALA A 309 -15.00 -12.55 16.12
N LYS A 310 -15.65 -12.19 15.03
CA LYS A 310 -16.92 -11.47 15.01
C LYS A 310 -17.91 -12.15 14.07
N THR A 311 -19.19 -11.99 14.31
CA THR A 311 -20.22 -12.28 13.32
C THR A 311 -20.25 -11.17 12.25
N ALA A 312 -20.87 -11.43 11.10
CA ALA A 312 -21.04 -10.42 10.07
C ALA A 312 -21.84 -9.20 10.58
N ASP A 313 -22.84 -9.43 11.40
CA ASP A 313 -23.67 -8.36 11.98
C ASP A 313 -22.88 -7.50 12.97
N GLU A 314 -22.05 -8.11 13.84
CA GLU A 314 -21.16 -7.39 14.74
C GLU A 314 -20.10 -6.57 13.99
N MET A 315 -19.55 -7.10 12.89
CA MET A 315 -18.58 -6.36 12.07
C MET A 315 -19.21 -5.21 11.28
N LYS A 316 -20.51 -5.25 11.02
CA LYS A 316 -21.25 -4.16 10.35
C LYS A 316 -21.87 -3.16 11.33
N ALA A 317 -21.90 -3.48 12.61
CA ALA A 317 -22.43 -2.61 13.64
C ALA A 317 -21.49 -1.41 13.90
N ALA A 318 -22.04 -0.28 14.31
CA ALA A 318 -21.26 0.92 14.62
C ALA A 318 -20.22 0.70 15.74
N ASP A 319 -20.48 -0.23 16.64
CA ASP A 319 -19.64 -0.53 17.81
C ASP A 319 -18.27 -1.13 17.45
N ILE A 320 -18.08 -1.62 16.22
CA ILE A 320 -16.76 -2.11 15.76
C ILE A 320 -15.79 -0.96 15.45
N LEU A 321 -16.30 0.21 15.05
CA LEU A 321 -15.45 1.33 14.64
C LEU A 321 -14.51 1.83 15.74
N PRO A 322 -14.95 2.06 16.99
CA PRO A 322 -14.05 2.39 18.08
C PRO A 322 -12.98 1.34 18.34
N LEU A 323 -13.29 0.06 18.10
CA LEU A 323 -12.34 -1.04 18.29
C LEU A 323 -11.30 -1.09 17.19
N LEU A 324 -11.70 -0.90 15.92
CA LEU A 324 -10.79 -0.83 14.77
C LEU A 324 -9.95 0.45 14.80
N ASN A 325 -10.46 1.56 15.30
CA ASN A 325 -9.76 2.83 15.43
C ASN A 325 -9.02 2.99 16.78
N ASN A 326 -8.98 1.94 17.61
CA ASN A 326 -8.26 2.01 18.88
C ASN A 326 -6.76 2.21 18.62
N ASP A 327 -6.14 3.14 19.36
CA ASP A 327 -4.73 3.52 19.19
C ASP A 327 -4.39 4.09 17.78
N ILE A 328 -5.41 4.56 17.05
CA ILE A 328 -5.24 5.32 15.80
C ILE A 328 -5.65 6.77 16.09
N TYR A 329 -4.78 7.72 15.73
CA TYR A 329 -4.98 9.15 16.05
C TYR A 329 -6.20 9.75 15.34
N GLU A 330 -6.45 9.38 14.09
CA GLU A 330 -7.62 9.78 13.32
C GLU A 330 -8.47 8.57 12.95
N ALA A 331 -9.78 8.77 12.82
CA ALA A 331 -10.70 7.72 12.41
C ALA A 331 -10.38 7.24 10.98
N THR A 332 -9.53 6.21 10.90
CA THR A 332 -9.14 5.57 9.65
C THR A 332 -10.28 4.69 9.11
N PHE A 333 -10.99 4.00 10.02
CA PHE A 333 -12.16 3.20 9.67
C PHE A 333 -13.44 4.00 9.88
N VAL A 334 -14.32 3.95 8.89
CA VAL A 334 -15.63 4.60 8.88
C VAL A 334 -16.73 3.59 8.53
N ALA A 335 -17.99 3.95 8.81
CA ALA A 335 -19.14 3.15 8.37
C ALA A 335 -19.20 3.11 6.85
N ASP A 336 -19.50 1.96 6.28
CA ASP A 336 -19.62 1.77 4.84
C ASP A 336 -20.98 2.24 4.32
N SER A 337 -21.15 3.56 4.20
CA SER A 337 -22.42 4.20 3.83
C SER A 337 -22.83 3.98 2.37
N GLU A 338 -21.90 3.60 1.50
CA GLU A 338 -22.12 3.39 0.07
C GLU A 338 -21.91 1.93 -0.38
N SER A 339 -21.78 1.01 0.58
CA SER A 339 -21.55 -0.42 0.32
C SER A 339 -20.29 -0.73 -0.49
N LYS A 340 -19.24 0.08 -0.36
CA LYS A 340 -17.93 -0.12 -1.02
C LYS A 340 -17.23 -1.41 -0.57
N ASN A 341 -17.49 -1.82 0.66
CA ASN A 341 -17.00 -3.05 1.29
C ASN A 341 -18.16 -3.98 1.72
N GLY A 342 -19.32 -3.92 1.06
CA GLY A 342 -20.47 -4.76 1.36
C GLY A 342 -21.10 -4.51 2.73
N GLY A 343 -21.00 -3.29 3.25
CA GLY A 343 -21.50 -2.84 4.55
C GLY A 343 -20.53 -3.11 5.71
N PHE A 344 -19.36 -3.70 5.49
CA PHE A 344 -18.29 -3.80 6.48
C PHE A 344 -17.50 -2.49 6.55
N PRO A 345 -16.81 -2.16 7.67
CA PRO A 345 -16.08 -0.93 7.81
C PRO A 345 -15.18 -0.62 6.60
N ALA A 346 -15.23 0.61 6.14
CA ALA A 346 -14.42 1.10 5.04
C ALA A 346 -13.29 1.99 5.54
N LEU A 347 -12.26 2.16 4.73
CA LEU A 347 -11.22 3.16 4.99
C LEU A 347 -11.73 4.54 4.59
N ALA A 348 -11.48 5.55 5.41
CA ALA A 348 -12.00 6.91 5.21
C ALA A 348 -11.66 7.48 3.82
N TRP A 349 -10.45 7.19 3.31
CA TRP A 349 -10.00 7.64 1.99
C TRP A 349 -10.83 7.04 0.82
N GLN A 350 -11.52 5.93 1.04
CA GLN A 350 -12.41 5.38 0.01
C GLN A 350 -13.59 6.33 -0.32
N TYR A 351 -13.91 7.26 0.58
CA TYR A 351 -14.96 8.27 0.41
C TYR A 351 -14.42 9.66 0.12
N ASP A 352 -13.24 9.99 0.64
CA ASP A 352 -12.57 11.25 0.37
C ASP A 352 -11.16 10.99 -0.17
N PRO A 353 -10.97 11.06 -1.49
CA PRO A 353 -9.66 10.85 -2.10
C PRO A 353 -8.54 11.76 -1.55
N ARG A 354 -8.90 12.89 -0.96
CA ARG A 354 -7.93 13.82 -0.35
C ARG A 354 -7.45 13.35 1.01
N TYR A 355 -8.11 12.37 1.62
CA TYR A 355 -7.81 11.91 2.98
C TYR A 355 -6.41 11.29 3.11
N GLY A 356 -5.94 10.59 2.10
CA GLY A 356 -4.58 10.01 2.08
C GLY A 356 -3.53 10.98 1.54
N SER A 357 -3.93 12.05 0.84
CA SER A 357 -3.00 13.10 0.51
C SER A 357 -2.65 13.83 1.80
N VAL A 358 -1.36 13.93 2.12
CA VAL A 358 -0.89 14.91 3.09
C VAL A 358 -1.36 16.26 2.54
N ARG A 359 -2.52 16.72 3.02
CA ARG A 359 -2.95 18.09 2.73
C ARG A 359 -1.87 18.95 3.35
N GLU A 360 -1.02 19.55 2.53
CA GLU A 360 -0.22 20.66 2.99
C GLU A 360 -1.18 21.78 3.40
N VAL A 361 -1.58 21.72 4.66
CA VAL A 361 -2.21 22.87 5.29
C VAL A 361 -1.05 23.81 5.54
N ALA A 362 -1.16 25.04 5.07
CA ALA A 362 -0.14 26.04 5.34
C ALA A 362 0.13 26.06 6.87
N VAL A 363 1.38 26.20 7.27
CA VAL A 363 1.78 26.22 8.70
C VAL A 363 0.91 27.18 9.51
N ASP A 364 0.49 28.26 8.89
CA ASP A 364 -0.39 29.29 9.47
C ASP A 364 -1.81 28.76 9.76
N ASP A 365 -2.33 27.83 8.95
CA ASP A 365 -3.67 27.23 9.16
C ASP A 365 -3.66 26.14 10.25
N LEU A 366 -2.51 25.54 10.50
CA LEU A 366 -2.32 24.55 11.56
C LEU A 366 -2.01 25.17 12.92
N HIS A 367 -1.77 26.48 12.97
CA HIS A 367 -1.35 27.18 14.19
C HIS A 367 -0.15 26.52 14.88
N ILE A 368 0.83 26.07 14.09
CA ILE A 368 2.06 25.45 14.56
C ILE A 368 3.18 26.49 14.54
N ALA A 369 3.83 26.69 15.68
CA ALA A 369 4.99 27.54 15.83
C ALA A 369 6.24 26.74 16.18
N VAL A 370 7.39 27.19 15.70
CA VAL A 370 8.71 26.65 16.08
C VAL A 370 9.45 27.72 16.88
N CYS A 371 9.70 27.47 18.16
CA CYS A 371 10.43 28.35 19.06
C CYS A 371 11.68 27.63 19.59
N GLY A 372 12.85 27.97 19.04
CA GLY A 372 14.09 27.26 19.40
C GLY A 372 14.03 25.77 19.03
N ASN A 373 14.08 24.90 20.02
CA ASN A 373 13.97 23.45 19.86
C ASN A 373 12.54 22.92 20.13
N SER A 374 11.57 23.80 20.36
CA SER A 374 10.18 23.41 20.60
C SER A 374 9.32 23.56 19.36
N ILE A 375 8.47 22.57 19.11
CA ILE A 375 7.31 22.66 18.24
C ILE A 375 6.09 22.86 19.13
N ILE A 376 5.29 23.88 18.88
CA ILE A 376 4.12 24.28 19.68
C ILE A 376 2.90 24.32 18.75
N ALA A 377 1.78 23.77 19.20
CA ALA A 377 0.51 23.81 18.48
C ALA A 377 -0.65 24.21 19.43
N ASP A 378 -1.70 24.77 18.87
CA ASP A 378 -2.91 25.16 19.63
C ASP A 378 -3.73 23.93 20.08
N GLU A 379 -3.52 22.79 19.44
CA GLU A 379 -4.18 21.50 19.73
C GLU A 379 -3.15 20.39 19.91
N ASP A 380 -3.61 19.22 20.32
CA ASP A 380 -2.73 18.08 20.49
C ASP A 380 -2.16 17.64 19.14
N MET A 381 -0.87 17.42 19.09
CA MET A 381 -0.12 17.00 17.91
C MET A 381 0.66 15.72 18.17
N MET A 382 0.92 14.98 17.10
CA MET A 382 1.90 13.90 17.05
C MET A 382 3.07 14.33 16.19
N VAL A 383 4.28 14.04 16.63
CA VAL A 383 5.51 14.35 15.91
C VAL A 383 6.20 13.07 15.53
N PHE A 384 6.55 12.95 14.25
CA PHE A 384 7.21 11.79 13.67
C PHE A 384 8.57 12.18 13.10
N ASN A 385 9.49 11.23 13.05
CA ASN A 385 10.65 11.35 12.18
C ASN A 385 10.25 11.11 10.71
N LEU A 386 11.16 11.32 9.78
CA LEU A 386 10.90 11.12 8.34
C LEU A 386 10.69 9.64 7.95
N SER A 387 10.99 8.70 8.85
CA SER A 387 10.69 7.27 8.70
C SER A 387 9.32 6.86 9.26
N GLY A 388 8.49 7.84 9.69
CA GLY A 388 7.14 7.60 10.19
C GLY A 388 7.06 7.14 11.65
N GLN A 389 8.19 7.04 12.37
CA GLN A 389 8.20 6.66 13.76
C GLN A 389 7.75 7.82 14.64
N THR A 390 6.76 7.59 15.52
CA THR A 390 6.32 8.60 16.51
C THR A 390 7.43 8.91 17.50
N LEU A 391 7.80 10.17 17.59
CA LEU A 391 8.83 10.67 18.51
C LEU A 391 8.23 11.27 19.78
N ALA A 392 7.12 11.97 19.64
CA ALA A 392 6.49 12.67 20.76
C ALA A 392 5.03 13.02 20.45
N MET A 393 4.26 13.29 21.50
CA MET A 393 2.86 13.73 21.44
C MET A 393 2.61 14.84 22.46
N GLY A 394 1.70 15.78 22.16
CA GLY A 394 1.31 16.87 23.04
C GLY A 394 1.19 18.19 22.30
N ARG A 395 0.93 19.28 23.03
CA ARG A 395 0.82 20.64 22.46
C ARG A 395 2.15 21.38 22.35
N GLU A 396 3.13 20.94 23.11
CA GLU A 396 4.50 21.45 23.05
C GLU A 396 5.46 20.25 23.14
N VAL A 397 6.37 20.15 22.16
CA VAL A 397 7.32 19.06 22.06
C VAL A 397 8.71 19.62 21.80
N ASN A 398 9.68 19.24 22.64
CA ASN A 398 11.08 19.61 22.51
C ASN A 398 11.86 18.51 21.78
N LEU A 399 12.51 18.85 20.68
CA LEU A 399 13.26 17.91 19.84
C LEU A 399 14.64 18.49 19.47
N ALA A 400 15.55 17.63 19.05
CA ALA A 400 16.83 18.06 18.50
C ALA A 400 16.64 18.78 17.15
N LYS A 401 17.69 19.44 16.66
CA LYS A 401 17.69 19.99 15.31
C LYS A 401 17.43 18.89 14.29
N GLY A 402 16.51 19.13 13.38
CA GLY A 402 16.10 18.10 12.45
C GLY A 402 14.84 18.46 11.67
N CYS A 403 14.41 17.51 10.84
CA CYS A 403 13.20 17.62 10.05
C CYS A 403 12.17 16.62 10.58
N TYR A 404 10.96 17.08 10.81
CA TYR A 404 9.90 16.33 11.46
C TYR A 404 8.60 16.47 10.70
N LEU A 405 7.77 15.41 10.73
CA LEU A 405 6.37 15.48 10.34
C LEU A 405 5.54 15.75 11.60
N VAL A 406 4.71 16.77 11.58
CA VAL A 406 3.81 17.13 12.68
C VAL A 406 2.38 16.93 12.20
N ARG A 407 1.63 16.12 12.91
CA ARG A 407 0.22 15.82 12.65
C ARG A 407 -0.65 16.38 13.75
N THR A 408 -1.69 17.10 13.36
CA THR A 408 -2.78 17.59 14.22
C THR A 408 -4.12 17.09 13.69
N ALA A 409 -5.22 17.38 14.35
CA ALA A 409 -6.57 17.08 13.83
C ALA A 409 -6.89 17.83 12.52
N LYS A 410 -6.19 18.92 12.23
CA LYS A 410 -6.39 19.74 11.03
C LYS A 410 -5.54 19.28 9.82
N GLY A 411 -4.51 18.49 10.04
CA GLY A 411 -3.66 17.98 8.97
C GLY A 411 -2.22 17.68 9.40
N VAL A 412 -1.37 17.45 8.40
CA VAL A 412 0.05 17.15 8.61
C VAL A 412 0.90 18.20 7.90
N THR A 413 1.98 18.62 8.54
CA THR A 413 2.97 19.52 7.95
C THR A 413 4.39 19.07 8.28
N LYS A 414 5.34 19.49 7.46
CA LYS A 414 6.77 19.29 7.69
C LYS A 414 7.32 20.49 8.47
N VAL A 415 7.98 20.23 9.58
CA VAL A 415 8.58 21.23 10.46
C VAL A 415 10.09 21.02 10.51
N VAL A 416 10.85 22.12 10.43
CA VAL A 416 12.32 22.11 10.52
C VAL A 416 12.76 22.89 11.76
N ILE A 417 13.41 22.20 12.71
CA ILE A 417 14.13 22.80 13.83
C ILE A 417 15.57 23.07 13.36
N ARG A 418 15.99 24.34 13.32
CA ARG A 418 17.30 24.80 12.81
C ARG A 418 18.35 24.99 13.90
#